data_42950207d5874a3cad1ea42f9acf12cc
#
_entry.id   42950207d5874a3cad1ea42f9acf12cc
#
_cell.length_a   1.000
_cell.length_b   1.000
_cell.length_c   1.000
_cell.angle_alpha   90.00
_cell.angle_beta   90.00
_cell.angle_gamma   90.00
#
_symmetry.space_group_name_H-M   'P 1'
#
loop_
_entity.id
_entity.type
_entity.pdbx_description
1 polymer ?
#
loop_
_entity_poly.entity_id
_entity_poly.type
_entity_poly.pdbx_seq_one_letter_code
_entity_poly.pdbx_strand_id
1 'polypeptide(L)'
;MDDVFKALADPSRRMLLDSLNARNGQTLRQLCAGLDMARQSVSKHLAVLEAAGLVTTVRRGREKLHYLNAAPISDIAERWISRYDQPRVEALADLKKALEETGVEAPSFVYTTYIFTTPERLWQGLTDPAFTWRYWQTELHTDWAKGSPVTWNNHGVLISDPGSVVLESDPYRRLSYTWHTMTPELAEKFGWDQEFAAKLAGEPRSKVTFDIEPVTQGVKLTVIHDGFEPGSTVVQMVSGGWPDVISSLKTLLETGEPLPA
;
A
#
# COMPACT_ATOMS: atom_id res chain seq x y z
N MET A 1 4.47 31.11 -13.68
CA MET A 1 4.07 29.69 -13.74
C MET A 1 4.53 29.02 -15.03
N ASP A 2 4.38 29.65 -16.20
CA ASP A 2 4.83 29.10 -17.50
C ASP A 2 6.35 28.79 -17.53
N ASP A 3 7.15 29.58 -16.83
CA ASP A 3 8.59 29.36 -16.77
C ASP A 3 8.97 28.11 -15.94
N VAL A 4 8.16 27.77 -14.96
CA VAL A 4 8.33 26.51 -14.19
C VAL A 4 8.06 25.31 -15.11
N PHE A 5 6.98 25.32 -15.91
CA PHE A 5 6.71 24.24 -16.86
C PHE A 5 7.79 24.14 -17.93
N LYS A 6 8.25 25.27 -18.48
CA LYS A 6 9.36 25.28 -19.44
C LYS A 6 10.64 24.73 -18.80
N ALA A 7 10.92 25.08 -17.54
CA ALA A 7 12.08 24.56 -16.81
C ALA A 7 11.97 23.05 -16.57
N LEU A 8 10.81 22.52 -16.23
CA LEU A 8 10.58 21.11 -15.99
C LEU A 8 10.50 20.24 -17.28
N ALA A 9 10.30 20.84 -18.45
CA ALA A 9 10.17 20.12 -19.72
C ALA A 9 11.46 19.38 -20.14
N ASP A 10 12.63 19.82 -19.70
CA ASP A 10 13.92 19.27 -20.07
C ASP A 10 14.37 18.15 -19.13
N PRO A 11 14.74 16.95 -19.63
CA PRO A 11 15.13 15.82 -18.78
C PRO A 11 16.38 16.11 -17.93
N SER A 12 17.37 16.81 -18.48
CA SER A 12 18.60 17.13 -17.74
C SER A 12 18.35 18.05 -16.57
N ARG A 13 17.39 18.97 -16.69
CA ARG A 13 16.98 19.84 -15.56
C ARG A 13 16.24 19.06 -14.48
N ARG A 14 15.41 18.08 -14.85
CA ARG A 14 14.79 17.18 -13.86
C ARG A 14 15.84 16.36 -13.10
N MET A 15 16.82 15.78 -13.80
CA MET A 15 17.94 15.07 -13.15
C MET A 15 18.72 15.95 -12.17
N LEU A 16 18.90 17.23 -12.46
CA LEU A 16 19.53 18.18 -11.54
C LEU A 16 18.67 18.42 -10.30
N LEU A 17 17.36 18.56 -10.46
CA LEU A 17 16.43 18.70 -9.33
C LEU A 17 16.39 17.44 -8.48
N ASP A 18 16.40 16.25 -9.10
CA ASP A 18 16.46 14.96 -8.39
C ASP A 18 17.77 14.82 -7.58
N SER A 19 18.89 15.22 -8.18
CA SER A 19 20.17 15.26 -7.46
C SER A 19 20.17 16.21 -6.26
N LEU A 20 19.54 17.39 -6.40
CA LEU A 20 19.39 18.35 -5.30
C LEU A 20 18.40 17.85 -4.26
N ASN A 21 17.34 17.14 -4.65
CA ASN A 21 16.40 16.53 -3.73
C ASN A 21 17.07 15.45 -2.87
N ALA A 22 17.90 14.60 -3.49
CA ALA A 22 18.67 13.58 -2.78
C ALA A 22 19.69 14.18 -1.81
N ARG A 23 20.33 15.30 -2.18
CA ARG A 23 21.28 16.02 -1.33
C ARG A 23 21.29 17.51 -1.67
N ASN A 24 20.73 18.34 -0.82
CA ASN A 24 20.73 19.79 -0.96
C ASN A 24 22.11 20.42 -0.64
N GLY A 25 22.33 21.62 -1.13
CA GLY A 25 23.55 22.37 -0.84
C GLY A 25 24.77 21.90 -1.63
N GLN A 26 24.59 21.55 -2.90
CA GLN A 26 25.66 21.09 -3.79
C GLN A 26 26.31 22.24 -4.56
N THR A 27 27.63 22.16 -4.73
CA THR A 27 28.37 23.00 -5.65
C THR A 27 28.18 22.56 -7.11
N LEU A 28 28.42 23.48 -8.07
CA LEU A 28 28.41 23.14 -9.50
C LEU A 28 29.32 21.92 -9.80
N ARG A 29 30.48 21.84 -9.13
CA ARG A 29 31.42 20.72 -9.30
C ARG A 29 30.81 19.38 -8.88
N GLN A 30 30.09 19.35 -7.77
CA GLN A 30 29.43 18.14 -7.27
C GLN A 30 28.27 17.71 -8.17
N LEU A 31 27.48 18.67 -8.66
CA LEU A 31 26.40 18.39 -9.60
C LEU A 31 26.92 17.84 -10.95
N CYS A 32 28.06 18.36 -11.44
CA CYS A 32 28.69 17.82 -12.65
C CYS A 32 29.25 16.40 -12.46
N ALA A 33 29.71 16.04 -11.27
CA ALA A 33 30.28 14.73 -11.01
C ALA A 33 29.23 13.59 -11.01
N GLY A 34 27.96 13.92 -10.76
CA GLY A 34 26.84 12.96 -10.76
C GLY A 34 26.12 12.84 -12.12
N LEU A 35 26.50 13.63 -13.12
CA LEU A 35 25.82 13.70 -14.41
C LEU A 35 26.85 13.60 -15.55
N ASP A 36 26.57 12.80 -16.56
CA ASP A 36 27.40 12.73 -17.78
C ASP A 36 27.14 13.93 -18.70
N MET A 37 27.51 15.12 -18.19
CA MET A 37 27.26 16.39 -18.88
C MET A 37 28.42 17.36 -18.73
N ALA A 38 28.68 18.14 -19.81
CA ALA A 38 29.67 19.20 -19.79
C ALA A 38 29.30 20.30 -18.75
N ARG A 39 30.31 20.78 -18.00
CA ARG A 39 30.13 21.79 -16.96
C ARG A 39 29.38 23.06 -17.42
N GLN A 40 29.59 23.47 -18.67
CA GLN A 40 28.90 24.63 -19.25
C GLN A 40 27.40 24.36 -19.43
N SER A 41 27.02 23.13 -19.82
CA SER A 41 25.62 22.70 -19.95
C SER A 41 24.92 22.68 -18.59
N VAL A 42 25.56 22.07 -17.59
CA VAL A 42 25.03 22.07 -16.20
C VAL A 42 24.82 23.49 -15.69
N SER A 43 25.78 24.39 -15.94
CA SER A 43 25.66 25.81 -15.54
C SER A 43 24.50 26.52 -16.21
N LYS A 44 24.25 26.26 -17.52
CA LYS A 44 23.09 26.82 -18.26
C LYS A 44 21.76 26.28 -17.72
N HIS A 45 21.67 24.98 -17.46
CA HIS A 45 20.48 24.37 -16.89
C HIS A 45 20.16 24.90 -15.49
N LEU A 46 21.18 25.07 -14.64
CA LEU A 46 21.02 25.67 -13.31
C LEU A 46 20.54 27.13 -13.39
N ALA A 47 21.03 27.91 -14.35
CA ALA A 47 20.59 29.31 -14.55
C ALA A 47 19.07 29.35 -14.92
N VAL A 48 18.59 28.42 -15.75
CA VAL A 48 17.15 28.31 -16.10
C VAL A 48 16.33 27.91 -14.87
N LEU A 49 16.81 26.96 -14.06
CA LEU A 49 16.15 26.52 -12.84
C LEU A 49 16.12 27.64 -11.77
N GLU A 50 17.20 28.42 -11.64
CA GLU A 50 17.24 29.61 -10.77
C GLU A 50 16.23 30.68 -11.24
N ALA A 51 16.19 30.96 -12.54
CA ALA A 51 15.25 31.94 -13.10
C ALA A 51 13.79 31.55 -12.93
N ALA A 52 13.50 30.23 -12.96
CA ALA A 52 12.19 29.67 -12.69
C ALA A 52 11.85 29.54 -11.19
N GLY A 53 12.78 29.94 -10.29
CA GLY A 53 12.60 29.81 -8.84
C GLY A 53 12.67 28.38 -8.28
N LEU A 54 13.03 27.39 -9.10
CA LEU A 54 13.14 25.98 -8.70
C LEU A 54 14.43 25.65 -7.97
N VAL A 55 15.45 26.51 -8.11
CA VAL A 55 16.74 26.41 -7.41
C VAL A 55 17.05 27.77 -6.77
N THR A 56 17.45 27.75 -5.52
CA THR A 56 18.00 28.88 -4.81
C THR A 56 19.49 28.69 -4.57
N THR A 57 20.24 29.76 -4.41
CA THR A 57 21.67 29.67 -4.20
C THR A 57 22.13 30.47 -2.99
N VAL A 58 23.12 29.92 -2.29
CA VAL A 58 23.78 30.56 -1.15
C VAL A 58 25.28 30.54 -1.37
N ARG A 59 25.97 31.69 -1.13
CA ARG A 59 27.43 31.76 -1.12
C ARG A 59 27.97 31.41 0.26
N ARG A 60 28.88 30.43 0.30
CA ARG A 60 29.64 30.09 1.49
C ARG A 60 31.12 30.20 1.18
N GLY A 61 31.70 31.30 1.58
CA GLY A 61 33.09 31.65 1.20
C GLY A 61 33.23 31.81 -0.31
N ARG A 62 34.10 31.01 -0.93
CA ARG A 62 34.34 31.01 -2.38
C ARG A 62 33.39 30.11 -3.17
N GLU A 63 32.54 29.32 -2.50
CA GLU A 63 31.63 28.36 -3.11
C GLU A 63 30.21 28.90 -3.24
N LYS A 64 29.57 28.62 -4.38
CA LYS A 64 28.15 28.83 -4.64
C LYS A 64 27.47 27.49 -4.47
N LEU A 65 26.60 27.36 -3.46
CA LEU A 65 25.82 26.17 -3.16
C LEU A 65 24.41 26.32 -3.74
N HIS A 66 23.89 25.25 -4.32
CA HIS A 66 22.57 25.21 -4.95
C HIS A 66 21.64 24.38 -4.08
N TYR A 67 20.41 24.85 -3.90
CA TYR A 67 19.36 24.23 -3.09
C TYR A 67 18.10 24.09 -3.89
N LEU A 68 17.43 22.96 -3.78
CA LEU A 68 16.10 22.76 -4.34
C LEU A 68 15.09 23.68 -3.62
N ASN A 69 14.29 24.39 -4.40
CA ASN A 69 13.08 25.07 -3.93
C ASN A 69 11.86 24.37 -4.53
N ALA A 70 11.17 23.57 -3.74
CA ALA A 70 10.00 22.82 -4.17
C ALA A 70 8.70 23.65 -4.17
N ALA A 71 8.70 24.88 -3.63
CA ALA A 71 7.49 25.69 -3.51
C ALA A 71 6.75 25.90 -4.86
N PRO A 72 7.43 26.25 -6.00
CA PRO A 72 6.74 26.40 -7.27
C PRO A 72 6.11 25.12 -7.82
N ILE A 73 6.64 23.95 -7.43
CA ILE A 73 6.06 22.63 -7.79
C ILE A 73 4.83 22.35 -6.93
N SER A 74 4.91 22.67 -5.63
CA SER A 74 3.77 22.56 -4.70
C SER A 74 2.60 23.45 -5.15
N ASP A 75 2.88 24.69 -5.54
CA ASP A 75 1.85 25.62 -6.09
C ASP A 75 1.16 25.05 -7.33
N ILE A 76 1.90 24.36 -8.19
CA ILE A 76 1.33 23.65 -9.36
C ILE A 76 0.46 22.49 -8.88
N ALA A 77 0.92 21.68 -7.95
CA ALA A 77 0.18 20.55 -7.39
C ALA A 77 -1.13 21.03 -6.75
N GLU A 78 -1.10 22.06 -5.91
CA GLU A 78 -2.29 22.64 -5.29
C GLU A 78 -3.28 23.20 -6.32
N ARG A 79 -2.76 23.92 -7.32
CA ARG A 79 -3.62 24.58 -8.31
C ARG A 79 -4.28 23.64 -9.31
N TRP A 80 -3.58 22.57 -9.69
CA TRP A 80 -4.00 21.68 -10.77
C TRP A 80 -4.50 20.33 -10.27
N ILE A 81 -3.75 19.67 -9.40
CA ILE A 81 -4.09 18.34 -8.89
C ILE A 81 -5.31 18.46 -7.97
N SER A 82 -5.28 19.38 -7.01
CA SER A 82 -6.41 19.61 -6.10
C SER A 82 -7.69 19.98 -6.84
N ARG A 83 -7.60 20.77 -7.91
CA ARG A 83 -8.76 21.15 -8.72
C ARG A 83 -9.37 20.01 -9.53
N TYR A 84 -8.53 19.11 -10.03
CA TYR A 84 -9.01 17.96 -10.81
C TYR A 84 -9.50 16.82 -9.92
N ASP A 85 -8.97 16.70 -8.72
CA ASP A 85 -9.40 15.70 -7.75
C ASP A 85 -10.50 16.20 -6.78
N GLN A 86 -10.74 17.52 -6.72
CA GLN A 86 -11.74 18.13 -5.83
C GLN A 86 -13.16 17.55 -6.01
N PRO A 87 -13.69 17.29 -7.22
CA PRO A 87 -14.98 16.64 -7.36
C PRO A 87 -14.98 15.19 -6.84
N ARG A 88 -13.85 14.50 -6.88
CA ARG A 88 -13.70 13.15 -6.30
C ARG A 88 -13.58 13.20 -4.78
N VAL A 89 -12.84 14.17 -4.27
CA VAL A 89 -12.70 14.40 -2.82
C VAL A 89 -14.03 14.86 -2.23
N GLU A 90 -14.77 15.74 -2.92
CA GLU A 90 -16.10 16.17 -2.49
C GLU A 90 -17.11 15.02 -2.56
N ALA A 91 -17.12 14.22 -3.63
CA ALA A 91 -17.96 13.02 -3.71
C ALA A 91 -17.63 11.98 -2.64
N LEU A 92 -16.35 11.81 -2.30
CA LEU A 92 -15.91 10.95 -1.19
C LEU A 92 -16.27 11.55 0.18
N ALA A 93 -16.16 12.87 0.34
CA ALA A 93 -16.56 13.58 1.55
C ALA A 93 -18.08 13.54 1.76
N ASP A 94 -18.86 13.72 0.69
CA ASP A 94 -20.31 13.61 0.72
C ASP A 94 -20.78 12.18 0.97
N LEU A 95 -20.11 11.17 0.38
CA LEU A 95 -20.35 9.77 0.68
C LEU A 95 -20.00 9.45 2.12
N LYS A 96 -18.86 9.93 2.61
CA LYS A 96 -18.42 9.78 4.00
C LYS A 96 -19.43 10.44 4.95
N LYS A 97 -19.85 11.66 4.66
CA LYS A 97 -20.85 12.38 5.46
C LYS A 97 -22.23 11.69 5.46
N ALA A 98 -22.68 11.19 4.30
CA ALA A 98 -23.90 10.40 4.20
C ALA A 98 -23.83 9.10 4.98
N LEU A 99 -22.65 8.44 5.04
CA LEU A 99 -22.38 7.24 5.84
C LEU A 99 -22.28 7.58 7.34
N GLU A 100 -21.67 8.70 7.70
CA GLU A 100 -21.58 9.19 9.08
C GLU A 100 -22.95 9.62 9.64
N GLU A 101 -23.85 10.15 8.82
CA GLU A 101 -25.22 10.53 9.21
C GLU A 101 -26.15 9.31 9.36
N THR A 102 -25.79 8.13 8.81
CA THR A 102 -26.57 6.87 8.91
C THR A 102 -26.18 5.95 10.07
N GLY A 103 -25.21 6.33 10.90
CA GLY A 103 -24.81 5.55 12.08
C GLY A 103 -23.36 5.12 12.04
N VAL A 104 -22.77 4.93 13.20
CA VAL A 104 -21.38 4.56 13.47
C VAL A 104 -20.88 3.58 12.41
N GLU A 105 -19.99 4.04 11.49
CA GLU A 105 -19.35 3.13 10.54
C GLU A 105 -18.66 2.01 11.31
N ALA A 106 -19.03 0.80 11.03
CA ALA A 106 -18.30 -0.37 11.51
C ALA A 106 -16.85 -0.27 10.98
N PRO A 107 -15.85 -0.37 11.84
CA PRO A 107 -14.46 -0.24 11.40
C PRO A 107 -14.13 -1.28 10.34
N SER A 108 -13.36 -0.89 9.34
CA SER A 108 -12.87 -1.76 8.28
C SER A 108 -11.40 -1.48 7.99
N PHE A 109 -10.68 -2.50 7.57
CA PHE A 109 -9.33 -2.38 7.06
C PHE A 109 -9.35 -2.53 5.55
N VAL A 110 -8.70 -1.60 4.83
CA VAL A 110 -8.57 -1.66 3.37
C VAL A 110 -7.10 -1.47 3.00
N TYR A 111 -6.57 -2.40 2.23
CA TYR A 111 -5.19 -2.35 1.74
C TYR A 111 -5.16 -2.65 0.24
N THR A 112 -4.51 -1.79 -0.53
CA THR A 112 -4.39 -1.94 -1.98
C THR A 112 -2.92 -2.00 -2.39
N THR A 113 -2.58 -2.98 -3.23
CA THR A 113 -1.24 -3.11 -3.81
C THR A 113 -1.31 -3.54 -5.27
N TYR A 114 -0.20 -3.36 -5.99
CA TYR A 114 -0.02 -3.83 -7.37
C TYR A 114 1.05 -4.91 -7.37
N ILE A 115 0.76 -6.03 -8.05
CA ILE A 115 1.63 -7.21 -8.10
C ILE A 115 1.92 -7.55 -9.55
N PHE A 116 3.19 -7.73 -9.90
CA PHE A 116 3.60 -8.15 -11.24
C PHE A 116 3.38 -9.66 -11.40
N THR A 117 2.14 -10.02 -11.70
CA THR A 117 1.66 -11.40 -11.84
C THR A 117 0.41 -11.44 -12.72
N THR A 118 -0.18 -12.64 -12.93
CA THR A 118 -1.48 -12.81 -13.59
C THR A 118 -2.59 -13.03 -12.57
N PRO A 119 -3.87 -12.76 -12.92
CA PRO A 119 -5.01 -13.04 -12.03
C PRO A 119 -5.08 -14.50 -11.59
N GLU A 120 -4.76 -15.44 -12.50
CA GLU A 120 -4.80 -16.88 -12.22
C GLU A 120 -3.73 -17.26 -11.18
N ARG A 121 -2.53 -16.71 -11.31
CA ARG A 121 -1.43 -17.00 -10.39
C ARG A 121 -1.66 -16.36 -9.02
N LEU A 122 -2.24 -15.15 -8.99
CA LEU A 122 -2.67 -14.53 -7.73
C LEU A 122 -3.77 -15.35 -7.06
N TRP A 123 -4.77 -15.81 -7.84
CA TRP A 123 -5.83 -16.68 -7.33
C TRP A 123 -5.26 -17.97 -6.72
N GLN A 124 -4.35 -18.62 -7.41
CA GLN A 124 -3.64 -19.78 -6.86
C GLN A 124 -2.94 -19.43 -5.56
N GLY A 125 -2.26 -18.27 -5.49
CA GLY A 125 -1.60 -17.77 -4.29
C GLY A 125 -2.54 -17.57 -3.09
N LEU A 126 -3.81 -17.26 -3.35
CA LEU A 126 -4.83 -17.05 -2.30
C LEU A 126 -5.59 -18.34 -1.91
N THR A 127 -5.64 -19.36 -2.80
CA THR A 127 -6.52 -20.51 -2.66
C THR A 127 -5.82 -21.85 -2.48
N ASP A 128 -4.57 -21.97 -2.87
CA ASP A 128 -3.76 -23.19 -2.71
C ASP A 128 -3.13 -23.25 -1.31
N PRO A 129 -3.46 -24.25 -0.47
CA PRO A 129 -2.95 -24.35 0.90
C PRO A 129 -1.41 -24.40 0.97
N ALA A 130 -0.76 -25.10 0.04
CA ALA A 130 0.70 -25.17 0.01
C ALA A 130 1.33 -23.81 -0.35
N PHE A 131 0.60 -22.99 -1.10
CA PHE A 131 1.04 -21.65 -1.46
C PHE A 131 0.87 -20.68 -0.29
N THR A 132 -0.30 -20.68 0.37
CA THR A 132 -0.59 -19.81 1.51
C THR A 132 0.31 -20.12 2.70
N TRP A 133 0.69 -21.37 2.91
CA TRP A 133 1.66 -21.76 3.93
C TRP A 133 3.02 -21.08 3.78
N ARG A 134 3.48 -20.90 2.55
CA ARG A 134 4.81 -20.34 2.29
C ARG A 134 4.97 -18.88 2.72
N TYR A 135 3.93 -18.06 2.56
CA TYR A 135 4.03 -16.63 2.83
C TYR A 135 3.25 -16.17 4.06
N TRP A 136 2.34 -17.01 4.57
CA TRP A 136 1.43 -16.64 5.66
C TRP A 136 1.48 -17.59 6.84
N GLN A 137 2.08 -18.79 6.70
CA GLN A 137 2.05 -19.87 7.70
C GLN A 137 0.62 -20.29 8.06
N THR A 138 -0.30 -20.15 7.09
CA THR A 138 -1.72 -20.48 7.24
C THR A 138 -2.19 -21.25 6.02
N GLU A 139 -2.91 -22.34 6.22
CA GLU A 139 -3.58 -23.10 5.16
C GLU A 139 -5.08 -23.00 5.32
N LEU A 140 -5.78 -22.89 4.20
CA LEU A 140 -7.24 -22.85 4.11
C LEU A 140 -7.70 -24.06 3.34
N HIS A 141 -8.37 -24.99 4.02
CA HIS A 141 -8.88 -26.21 3.41
C HIS A 141 -10.38 -26.09 3.12
N THR A 142 -10.73 -25.97 1.86
CA THR A 142 -12.09 -25.85 1.33
C THR A 142 -12.09 -26.13 -0.17
N ASP A 143 -13.24 -26.36 -0.78
CA ASP A 143 -13.41 -26.47 -2.24
C ASP A 143 -13.66 -25.12 -2.93
N TRP A 144 -13.65 -24.05 -2.16
CA TRP A 144 -13.92 -22.66 -2.60
C TRP A 144 -15.30 -22.45 -3.24
N ALA A 145 -16.26 -23.37 -3.09
CA ALA A 145 -17.63 -23.12 -3.50
C ALA A 145 -18.33 -22.22 -2.47
N LYS A 146 -19.20 -21.32 -2.93
CA LYS A 146 -19.96 -20.44 -2.04
C LYS A 146 -20.78 -21.27 -1.04
N GLY A 147 -20.63 -20.96 0.24
CA GLY A 147 -21.26 -21.65 1.37
C GLY A 147 -20.48 -22.85 1.88
N SER A 148 -19.39 -23.26 1.23
CA SER A 148 -18.56 -24.35 1.72
C SER A 148 -17.84 -23.98 3.02
N PRO A 149 -17.70 -24.94 3.95
CA PRO A 149 -16.95 -24.71 5.19
C PRO A 149 -15.46 -24.49 4.89
N VAL A 150 -14.82 -23.65 5.70
CA VAL A 150 -13.39 -23.40 5.65
C VAL A 150 -12.76 -23.92 6.93
N THR A 151 -11.84 -24.87 6.81
CA THR A 151 -11.00 -25.33 7.92
C THR A 151 -9.65 -24.61 7.81
N TRP A 152 -9.22 -24.01 8.90
CA TRP A 152 -7.97 -23.28 8.98
C TRP A 152 -6.89 -24.12 9.66
N ASN A 153 -5.70 -24.12 9.13
CA ASN A 153 -4.49 -24.51 9.83
C ASN A 153 -3.63 -23.23 10.00
N ASN A 154 -3.77 -22.60 11.15
CA ASN A 154 -3.09 -21.33 11.43
C ASN A 154 -1.88 -21.58 12.32
N HIS A 155 -0.67 -21.46 11.77
CA HIS A 155 0.59 -21.75 12.45
C HIS A 155 0.65 -23.14 13.11
N GLY A 156 -0.02 -24.14 12.52
CA GLY A 156 -0.11 -25.50 13.04
C GLY A 156 -1.31 -25.75 13.98
N VAL A 157 -2.14 -24.75 14.26
CA VAL A 157 -3.38 -24.88 15.03
C VAL A 157 -4.54 -25.07 14.09
N LEU A 158 -5.26 -26.21 14.20
CA LEU A 158 -6.44 -26.51 13.40
C LEU A 158 -7.66 -25.85 14.02
N ILE A 159 -8.35 -25.03 13.21
CA ILE A 159 -9.60 -24.36 13.59
C ILE A 159 -10.67 -24.79 12.61
N SER A 160 -11.67 -25.51 13.12
CA SER A 160 -12.84 -25.94 12.35
C SER A 160 -14.09 -25.46 13.07
N ASP A 161 -14.84 -24.58 12.42
CA ASP A 161 -16.00 -23.92 12.99
C ASP A 161 -17.11 -23.83 11.92
N PRO A 162 -18.35 -24.24 12.22
CA PRO A 162 -19.45 -24.24 11.25
C PRO A 162 -19.78 -22.86 10.66
N GLY A 163 -19.42 -21.77 11.36
CA GLY A 163 -19.60 -20.41 10.86
C GLY A 163 -18.43 -19.94 9.98
N SER A 164 -17.38 -20.73 9.82
CA SER A 164 -16.28 -20.43 8.91
C SER A 164 -16.62 -20.92 7.51
N VAL A 165 -17.03 -20.01 6.62
CA VAL A 165 -17.58 -20.35 5.30
C VAL A 165 -17.07 -19.42 4.21
N VAL A 166 -17.04 -19.92 2.97
CA VAL A 166 -16.84 -19.12 1.77
C VAL A 166 -18.10 -18.30 1.48
N LEU A 167 -17.96 -16.98 1.41
CA LEU A 167 -19.07 -16.05 1.17
C LEU A 167 -19.27 -15.77 -0.31
N GLU A 168 -18.16 -15.60 -1.03
CA GLU A 168 -18.16 -15.30 -2.46
C GLU A 168 -16.90 -15.90 -3.10
N SER A 169 -17.07 -16.48 -4.29
CA SER A 169 -15.98 -17.03 -5.08
C SER A 169 -16.30 -16.80 -6.57
N ASP A 170 -15.68 -15.78 -7.13
CA ASP A 170 -15.65 -15.48 -8.56
C ASP A 170 -14.18 -15.60 -9.00
N PRO A 171 -13.81 -16.75 -9.60
CA PRO A 171 -12.41 -17.06 -9.91
C PRO A 171 -11.72 -15.93 -10.69
N TYR A 172 -10.53 -15.56 -10.20
CA TYR A 172 -9.65 -14.53 -10.76
C TYR A 172 -10.14 -13.10 -10.60
N ARG A 173 -11.29 -12.86 -9.92
CA ARG A 173 -11.89 -11.54 -9.73
C ARG A 173 -12.16 -11.20 -8.28
N ARG A 174 -12.82 -12.12 -7.56
CA ARG A 174 -13.25 -11.85 -6.19
C ARG A 174 -13.32 -13.10 -5.35
N LEU A 175 -12.77 -13.04 -4.15
CA LEU A 175 -12.83 -14.08 -3.14
C LEU A 175 -13.22 -13.45 -1.81
N SER A 176 -14.21 -14.04 -1.12
CA SER A 176 -14.58 -13.59 0.22
C SER A 176 -14.93 -14.77 1.11
N TYR A 177 -14.47 -14.72 2.37
CA TYR A 177 -14.77 -15.73 3.37
C TYR A 177 -14.77 -15.14 4.77
N THR A 178 -15.44 -15.83 5.70
CA THR A 178 -15.47 -15.45 7.10
C THR A 178 -14.11 -15.73 7.77
N TRP A 179 -13.71 -14.85 8.68
CA TRP A 179 -12.51 -15.05 9.46
C TRP A 179 -12.67 -16.16 10.48
N HIS A 180 -11.59 -16.79 10.91
CA HIS A 180 -11.62 -17.82 11.94
C HIS A 180 -11.95 -17.25 13.31
N THR A 181 -12.42 -18.09 14.23
CA THR A 181 -12.57 -17.75 15.65
C THR A 181 -11.22 -17.78 16.36
N MET A 182 -11.10 -17.00 17.43
CA MET A 182 -9.94 -17.04 18.31
C MET A 182 -10.13 -18.15 19.33
N THR A 183 -9.39 -19.25 19.18
CA THR A 183 -9.50 -20.43 20.05
C THR A 183 -8.46 -20.39 21.18
N PRO A 184 -8.68 -21.12 22.30
CA PRO A 184 -7.71 -21.24 23.36
C PRO A 184 -6.33 -21.75 22.90
N GLU A 185 -6.33 -22.71 21.96
CA GLU A 185 -5.11 -23.29 21.40
C GLU A 185 -4.31 -22.24 20.59
N LEU A 186 -5.03 -21.38 19.90
CA LEU A 186 -4.41 -20.25 19.18
C LEU A 186 -3.82 -19.23 20.15
N ALA A 187 -4.54 -18.95 21.25
CA ALA A 187 -4.07 -18.06 22.31
C ALA A 187 -2.78 -18.60 22.96
N GLU A 188 -2.72 -19.89 23.25
CA GLU A 188 -1.52 -20.56 23.77
C GLU A 188 -0.36 -20.47 22.76
N LYS A 189 -0.64 -20.74 21.48
CA LYS A 189 0.36 -20.69 20.40
C LYS A 189 1.03 -19.33 20.30
N PHE A 190 0.24 -18.24 20.43
CA PHE A 190 0.74 -16.86 20.31
C PHE A 190 1.14 -16.23 21.66
N GLY A 191 1.01 -16.97 22.77
CA GLY A 191 1.39 -16.49 24.10
C GLY A 191 0.50 -15.34 24.61
N TRP A 192 -0.77 -15.29 24.18
CA TRP A 192 -1.73 -14.28 24.66
C TRP A 192 -2.15 -14.60 26.08
N ASP A 193 -2.28 -13.55 26.91
CA ASP A 193 -2.84 -13.73 28.23
C ASP A 193 -4.36 -14.03 28.17
N GLN A 194 -4.88 -14.54 29.28
CA GLN A 194 -6.25 -15.02 29.35
C GLN A 194 -7.30 -13.90 29.13
N GLU A 195 -7.01 -12.68 29.58
CA GLU A 195 -7.91 -11.53 29.42
C GLU A 195 -7.98 -11.09 27.97
N PHE A 196 -6.81 -10.98 27.31
CA PHE A 196 -6.73 -10.63 25.89
C PHE A 196 -7.37 -11.69 24.99
N ALA A 197 -7.11 -12.97 25.25
CA ALA A 197 -7.73 -14.08 24.52
C ALA A 197 -9.26 -14.08 24.65
N ALA A 198 -9.78 -13.88 25.86
CA ALA A 198 -11.22 -13.80 26.12
C ALA A 198 -11.87 -12.62 25.38
N LYS A 199 -11.19 -11.47 25.35
CA LYS A 199 -11.66 -10.29 24.61
C LYS A 199 -11.79 -10.57 23.12
N LEU A 200 -10.75 -11.18 22.50
CA LEU A 200 -10.76 -11.52 21.09
C LEU A 200 -11.85 -12.57 20.76
N ALA A 201 -11.99 -13.59 21.60
CA ALA A 201 -13.02 -14.63 21.42
C ALA A 201 -14.46 -14.12 21.55
N GLY A 202 -14.67 -13.03 22.26
CA GLY A 202 -15.97 -12.39 22.44
C GLY A 202 -16.39 -11.45 21.31
N GLU A 203 -15.48 -11.13 20.38
CA GLU A 203 -15.80 -10.25 19.25
C GLU A 203 -16.61 -10.97 18.15
N PRO A 204 -17.52 -10.27 17.47
CA PRO A 204 -18.24 -10.82 16.32
C PRO A 204 -17.28 -11.30 15.23
N ARG A 205 -17.73 -12.29 14.48
CA ARG A 205 -16.98 -12.82 13.35
C ARG A 205 -16.87 -11.78 12.24
N SER A 206 -15.67 -11.46 11.86
CA SER A 206 -15.34 -10.61 10.72
C SER A 206 -15.26 -11.43 9.42
N LYS A 207 -15.07 -10.74 8.30
CA LYS A 207 -14.87 -11.35 6.99
C LYS A 207 -13.76 -10.62 6.23
N VAL A 208 -13.09 -11.35 5.34
CA VAL A 208 -12.13 -10.79 4.41
C VAL A 208 -12.60 -10.95 2.97
N THR A 209 -12.33 -9.94 2.16
CA THR A 209 -12.61 -9.92 0.72
C THR A 209 -11.35 -9.51 -0.02
N PHE A 210 -11.06 -10.23 -1.10
CA PHE A 210 -9.99 -9.95 -2.04
C PHE A 210 -10.59 -9.57 -3.38
N ASP A 211 -10.38 -8.34 -3.82
CA ASP A 211 -10.74 -7.88 -5.16
C ASP A 211 -9.51 -7.90 -6.05
N ILE A 212 -9.62 -8.55 -7.21
CA ILE A 212 -8.54 -8.81 -8.17
C ILE A 212 -8.90 -8.10 -9.47
N GLU A 213 -8.15 -7.07 -9.82
CA GLU A 213 -8.39 -6.28 -11.03
C GLU A 213 -7.15 -6.37 -11.95
N PRO A 214 -7.28 -6.90 -13.19
CA PRO A 214 -6.19 -6.87 -14.16
C PRO A 214 -5.83 -5.42 -14.50
N VAL A 215 -4.53 -5.13 -14.58
CA VAL A 215 -3.99 -3.83 -15.01
C VAL A 215 -2.98 -4.05 -16.14
N THR A 216 -2.50 -2.96 -16.76
CA THR A 216 -1.59 -3.03 -17.93
C THR A 216 -0.33 -3.87 -17.67
N GLN A 217 0.20 -3.87 -16.46
CA GLN A 217 1.39 -4.65 -16.09
C GLN A 217 1.15 -5.34 -14.74
N GLY A 218 0.32 -6.41 -14.74
CA GLY A 218 0.06 -7.20 -13.56
C GLY A 218 -1.37 -7.10 -13.04
N VAL A 219 -1.54 -7.11 -11.74
CA VAL A 219 -2.83 -7.16 -11.05
C VAL A 219 -2.85 -6.14 -9.92
N LYS A 220 -3.96 -5.42 -9.79
CA LYS A 220 -4.29 -4.67 -8.58
C LYS A 220 -5.04 -5.60 -7.64
N LEU A 221 -4.53 -5.78 -6.44
CA LEU A 221 -5.17 -6.52 -5.35
C LEU A 221 -5.66 -5.53 -4.30
N THR A 222 -6.94 -5.59 -3.96
CA THR A 222 -7.50 -4.88 -2.81
C THR A 222 -7.98 -5.89 -1.78
N VAL A 223 -7.46 -5.79 -0.56
CA VAL A 223 -7.89 -6.58 0.60
C VAL A 223 -8.80 -5.71 1.44
N ILE A 224 -10.01 -6.18 1.71
CA ILE A 224 -11.00 -5.54 2.57
C ILE A 224 -11.30 -6.50 3.71
N HIS A 225 -11.04 -6.10 4.94
CA HIS A 225 -11.40 -6.87 6.12
C HIS A 225 -12.39 -6.03 6.94
N ASP A 226 -13.62 -6.48 7.04
CA ASP A 226 -14.74 -5.75 7.63
C ASP A 226 -15.63 -6.64 8.51
N GLY A 227 -16.73 -6.09 9.03
CA GLY A 227 -17.62 -6.78 9.96
C GLY A 227 -17.19 -6.63 11.42
N PHE A 228 -16.36 -5.65 11.73
CA PHE A 228 -15.95 -5.35 13.09
C PHE A 228 -16.93 -4.40 13.80
N GLU A 229 -17.00 -4.50 15.11
CA GLU A 229 -17.68 -3.51 15.95
C GLU A 229 -16.76 -2.32 16.29
N PRO A 230 -17.34 -1.16 16.66
CA PRO A 230 -16.54 -0.04 17.14
C PRO A 230 -15.69 -0.44 18.36
N GLY A 231 -14.39 -0.15 18.30
CA GLY A 231 -13.45 -0.52 19.36
C GLY A 231 -12.91 -1.96 19.29
N SER A 232 -13.15 -2.69 18.18
CA SER A 232 -12.63 -4.03 17.97
C SER A 232 -11.11 -4.09 18.16
N THR A 233 -10.66 -5.11 18.88
CA THR A 233 -9.23 -5.45 19.02
C THR A 233 -8.74 -6.25 17.83
N VAL A 234 -9.62 -7.08 17.23
CA VAL A 234 -9.30 -7.88 16.05
C VAL A 234 -8.92 -6.96 14.88
N VAL A 235 -9.63 -5.85 14.64
CA VAL A 235 -9.27 -4.91 13.56
C VAL A 235 -7.86 -4.33 13.74
N GLN A 236 -7.44 -4.05 14.98
CA GLN A 236 -6.10 -3.55 15.26
C GLN A 236 -5.02 -4.60 14.91
N MET A 237 -5.26 -5.86 15.28
CA MET A 237 -4.36 -6.97 14.97
C MET A 237 -4.23 -7.19 13.46
N VAL A 238 -5.35 -7.31 12.75
CA VAL A 238 -5.32 -7.58 11.30
C VAL A 238 -4.77 -6.39 10.52
N SER A 239 -4.98 -5.16 10.99
CA SER A 239 -4.40 -3.96 10.37
C SER A 239 -2.88 -3.93 10.44
N GLY A 240 -2.29 -4.48 11.48
CA GLY A 240 -0.84 -4.67 11.59
C GLY A 240 -0.32 -5.85 10.76
N GLY A 241 -1.06 -6.95 10.70
CA GLY A 241 -0.63 -8.19 10.04
C GLY A 241 -0.78 -8.19 8.51
N TRP A 242 -1.86 -7.62 7.98
CA TRP A 242 -2.13 -7.65 6.53
C TRP A 242 -1.01 -7.07 5.66
N PRO A 243 -0.39 -5.91 5.98
CA PRO A 243 0.71 -5.37 5.18
C PRO A 243 1.87 -6.35 5.03
N ASP A 244 2.24 -7.07 6.09
CA ASP A 244 3.33 -8.04 6.08
C ASP A 244 2.96 -9.28 5.25
N VAL A 245 1.77 -9.84 5.46
CA VAL A 245 1.25 -10.99 4.72
C VAL A 245 1.17 -10.69 3.22
N ILE A 246 0.60 -9.54 2.83
CA ILE A 246 0.44 -9.18 1.42
C ILE A 246 1.77 -8.79 0.78
N SER A 247 2.70 -8.19 1.51
CA SER A 247 4.05 -7.91 1.02
C SER A 247 4.82 -9.21 0.77
N SER A 248 4.68 -10.21 1.65
CA SER A 248 5.28 -11.53 1.48
C SER A 248 4.67 -12.29 0.30
N LEU A 249 3.33 -12.26 0.13
CA LEU A 249 2.65 -12.80 -1.04
C LEU A 249 3.14 -12.15 -2.35
N LYS A 250 3.20 -10.82 -2.37
CA LYS A 250 3.70 -10.05 -3.52
C LYS A 250 5.12 -10.48 -3.88
N THR A 251 6.01 -10.51 -2.91
CA THR A 251 7.41 -10.92 -3.11
C THR A 251 7.51 -12.35 -3.64
N LEU A 252 6.73 -13.28 -3.06
CA LEU A 252 6.68 -14.66 -3.51
C LEU A 252 6.21 -14.79 -4.97
N LEU A 253 5.18 -14.04 -5.37
CA LEU A 253 4.65 -14.07 -6.74
C LEU A 253 5.60 -13.45 -7.77
N GLU A 254 6.34 -12.40 -7.38
CA GLU A 254 7.25 -11.67 -8.26
C GLU A 254 8.64 -12.28 -8.35
N THR A 255 9.14 -12.92 -7.27
CA THR A 255 10.53 -13.43 -7.20
C THR A 255 10.64 -14.96 -7.07
N GLY A 256 9.56 -15.63 -6.65
CA GLY A 256 9.53 -17.06 -6.35
C GLY A 256 9.81 -17.42 -4.89
N GLU A 257 10.26 -16.47 -4.06
CA GLU A 257 10.51 -16.67 -2.63
C GLU A 257 9.77 -15.63 -1.79
N PRO A 258 9.20 -16.02 -0.62
CA PRO A 258 8.53 -15.09 0.29
C PRO A 258 9.55 -14.17 1.00
N LEU A 259 9.05 -13.16 1.70
CA LEU A 259 9.89 -12.41 2.64
C LEU A 259 10.42 -13.33 3.76
N PRO A 260 11.63 -13.10 4.25
CA PRO A 260 12.13 -13.82 5.44
C PRO A 260 11.19 -13.57 6.64
N ALA A 261 10.95 -14.61 7.42
CA ALA A 261 10.15 -14.55 8.63
C ALA A 261 10.87 -13.80 9.76
#